data_9f23183d7f1ae0d5b0a1da252bc5a6ad
#
_entry.id   9f23183d7f1ae0d5b0a1da252bc5a6ad
#
_cell.length_a   1.000
_cell.length_b   1.000
_cell.length_c   1.000
_cell.angle_alpha   90.00
_cell.angle_beta   90.00
_cell.angle_gamma   90.00
#
_symmetry.space_group_name_H-M   'P 1'
#
loop_
_entity.id
_entity.type
_entity.pdbx_description
1 polymer ?
#
loop_
_entity_poly.entity_id
_entity_poly.type
_entity_poly.pdbx_seq_one_letter_code
_entity_poly.pdbx_strand_id
1 'polypeptide(L)'
;RVVALIDDDIAHLAAPVLDMGAHDAQPATIDDRELALRLSFQLSQKRRSDALRGKLEDGLQAAVVDQLTGLYNRRYALSYLKRMIAEAHAAGQTCAVLVADLDHFKSVNDTHGHAAGDTVLAHVSARMRAALPADSMIARIGGEEFLIALPDTSLSGVRHVADHLRRVVRDTAVPLPSGDGPVRVTISIGAALATPTTPRAQTDVGKLVAQADKALYWSKSGGRDTVTVCMRPAA
;
A
#
# COMPACT_ATOMS: atom_id res chain seq x y z
N ARG A 1 -17.46 -23.13 -13.67
CA ARG A 1 -18.60 -24.01 -13.46
C ARG A 1 -18.46 -25.25 -14.34
N VAL A 2 -18.82 -26.43 -13.82
CA VAL A 2 -18.73 -27.72 -14.51
C VAL A 2 -20.15 -28.30 -14.54
N VAL A 3 -20.59 -28.70 -15.71
CA VAL A 3 -21.80 -29.50 -15.88
C VAL A 3 -21.35 -30.89 -16.37
N ALA A 4 -21.69 -31.92 -15.64
CA ALA A 4 -21.38 -33.30 -16.00
C ALA A 4 -22.53 -33.90 -16.77
N LEU A 5 -22.23 -34.56 -17.87
CA LEU A 5 -23.18 -35.43 -18.59
C LEU A 5 -22.89 -36.88 -18.19
N ILE A 6 -23.90 -37.61 -17.77
CA ILE A 6 -23.78 -38.93 -17.19
C ILE A 6 -24.63 -39.90 -18.01
N ASP A 7 -24.07 -41.01 -18.45
CA ASP A 7 -24.81 -42.04 -19.16
C ASP A 7 -25.86 -42.70 -18.23
N ASP A 8 -26.98 -43.12 -18.81
CA ASP A 8 -28.14 -43.62 -18.05
C ASP A 8 -27.81 -44.87 -17.22
N ASP A 9 -26.90 -45.71 -17.68
CA ASP A 9 -26.43 -46.92 -16.99
C ASP A 9 -25.60 -46.62 -15.72
N ILE A 10 -25.03 -45.42 -15.61
CA ILE A 10 -24.28 -44.96 -14.46
C ILE A 10 -24.92 -43.75 -13.74
N ALA A 11 -26.24 -43.58 -13.90
CA ALA A 11 -27.00 -42.47 -13.30
C ALA A 11 -26.83 -42.34 -11.77
N HIS A 12 -26.51 -43.44 -11.07
CA HIS A 12 -26.20 -43.47 -9.64
C HIS A 12 -24.95 -42.66 -9.27
N LEU A 13 -24.09 -42.30 -10.23
CA LEU A 13 -22.90 -41.47 -10.02
C LEU A 13 -23.20 -39.97 -9.98
N ALA A 14 -24.44 -39.53 -10.21
CA ALA A 14 -24.80 -38.11 -10.21
C ALA A 14 -24.47 -37.44 -8.89
N ALA A 15 -24.77 -38.04 -7.74
CA ALA A 15 -24.44 -37.53 -6.45
C ALA A 15 -22.91 -37.49 -6.18
N PRO A 16 -22.12 -38.55 -6.39
CA PRO A 16 -20.69 -38.52 -6.33
C PRO A 16 -20.03 -37.44 -7.21
N VAL A 17 -20.52 -37.22 -8.42
CA VAL A 17 -19.98 -36.18 -9.33
C VAL A 17 -20.22 -34.76 -8.80
N LEU A 18 -21.37 -34.51 -8.17
CA LEU A 18 -21.63 -33.24 -7.49
C LEU A 18 -20.72 -33.06 -6.29
N ASP A 19 -20.48 -34.10 -5.51
CA ASP A 19 -19.55 -34.07 -4.36
C ASP A 19 -18.11 -33.84 -4.80
N MET A 20 -17.71 -34.28 -5.99
CA MET A 20 -16.42 -34.00 -6.62
C MET A 20 -16.28 -32.56 -7.14
N GLY A 21 -17.32 -31.73 -7.03
CA GLY A 21 -17.29 -30.33 -7.40
C GLY A 21 -17.96 -29.97 -8.72
N ALA A 22 -18.69 -30.86 -9.36
CA ALA A 22 -19.60 -30.51 -10.46
C ALA A 22 -20.72 -29.60 -9.92
N HIS A 23 -21.15 -28.64 -10.74
CA HIS A 23 -22.18 -27.68 -10.36
C HIS A 23 -23.59 -28.13 -10.84
N ASP A 24 -23.63 -29.05 -11.74
CA ASP A 24 -24.83 -29.70 -12.24
C ASP A 24 -24.46 -31.08 -12.81
N ALA A 25 -25.38 -32.04 -12.76
CA ALA A 25 -25.22 -33.38 -13.31
C ALA A 25 -26.48 -33.73 -14.07
N GLN A 26 -26.35 -34.09 -15.36
CA GLN A 26 -27.46 -34.34 -16.26
C GLN A 26 -27.27 -35.66 -17.01
N PRO A 27 -28.35 -36.36 -17.41
CA PRO A 27 -28.22 -37.51 -18.29
C PRO A 27 -27.62 -37.10 -19.65
N ALA A 28 -26.80 -37.95 -20.23
CA ALA A 28 -26.21 -37.68 -21.54
C ALA A 28 -27.28 -37.57 -22.65
N THR A 29 -28.48 -38.12 -22.40
CA THR A 29 -29.67 -38.06 -23.26
C THR A 29 -30.49 -36.79 -23.14
N ILE A 30 -30.01 -35.76 -22.33
CA ILE A 30 -30.69 -34.48 -22.14
C ILE A 30 -30.95 -33.78 -23.49
N ASP A 31 -32.12 -33.18 -23.61
CA ASP A 31 -32.47 -32.38 -24.79
C ASP A 31 -31.56 -31.15 -24.91
N ASP A 32 -31.12 -30.85 -26.14
CA ASP A 32 -30.20 -29.74 -26.46
C ASP A 32 -30.72 -28.40 -25.95
N ARG A 33 -32.04 -28.18 -26.02
CA ARG A 33 -32.64 -26.92 -25.55
C ARG A 33 -32.59 -26.82 -24.02
N GLU A 34 -32.84 -27.91 -23.32
CA GLU A 34 -32.73 -27.93 -21.85
C GLU A 34 -31.27 -27.78 -21.42
N LEU A 35 -30.34 -28.47 -22.09
CA LEU A 35 -28.90 -28.32 -21.84
C LEU A 35 -28.45 -26.87 -22.03
N ALA A 36 -28.89 -26.24 -23.14
CA ALA A 36 -28.56 -24.83 -23.41
C ALA A 36 -29.09 -23.89 -22.31
N LEU A 37 -30.30 -24.11 -21.79
CA LEU A 37 -30.86 -23.32 -20.68
C LEU A 37 -30.06 -23.52 -19.39
N ARG A 38 -29.68 -24.74 -19.06
CA ARG A 38 -28.88 -25.07 -17.88
C ARG A 38 -27.47 -24.47 -17.96
N LEU A 39 -26.84 -24.61 -19.12
CA LEU A 39 -25.53 -23.97 -19.35
C LEU A 39 -25.60 -22.43 -19.23
N SER A 40 -26.63 -21.82 -19.82
CA SER A 40 -26.84 -20.38 -19.73
C SER A 40 -27.07 -19.93 -18.28
N PHE A 41 -27.83 -20.70 -17.51
CA PHE A 41 -28.02 -20.46 -16.07
C PHE A 41 -26.70 -20.56 -15.30
N GLN A 42 -25.93 -21.66 -15.51
CA GLN A 42 -24.61 -21.81 -14.86
C GLN A 42 -23.63 -20.69 -15.23
N LEU A 43 -23.63 -20.24 -16.48
CA LEU A 43 -22.83 -19.10 -16.94
C LEU A 43 -23.27 -17.81 -16.28
N SER A 44 -24.58 -17.58 -16.14
CA SER A 44 -25.10 -16.40 -15.45
C SER A 44 -24.69 -16.37 -13.97
N GLN A 45 -24.76 -17.48 -13.29
CA GLN A 45 -24.33 -17.66 -11.91
C GLN A 45 -22.82 -17.44 -11.76
N LYS A 46 -22.02 -17.94 -12.70
CA LYS A 46 -20.58 -17.69 -12.73
C LYS A 46 -20.30 -16.19 -12.85
N ARG A 47 -20.88 -15.52 -13.85
CA ARG A 47 -20.70 -14.06 -14.05
C ARG A 47 -21.07 -13.26 -12.81
N ARG A 48 -22.17 -13.63 -12.14
CA ARG A 48 -22.59 -12.96 -10.90
C ARG A 48 -21.60 -13.19 -9.76
N SER A 49 -21.09 -14.39 -9.59
CA SER A 49 -20.09 -14.72 -8.58
C SER A 49 -18.77 -13.99 -8.84
N ASP A 50 -18.30 -13.96 -10.10
CA ASP A 50 -17.09 -13.27 -10.50
C ASP A 50 -17.22 -11.75 -10.29
N ALA A 51 -18.37 -11.15 -10.62
CA ALA A 51 -18.66 -9.75 -10.39
C ALA A 51 -18.71 -9.38 -8.90
N LEU A 52 -19.26 -10.25 -8.05
CA LEU A 52 -19.27 -10.05 -6.59
C LEU A 52 -17.86 -10.16 -6.02
N ARG A 53 -17.06 -11.12 -6.49
CA ARG A 53 -15.68 -11.30 -6.07
C ARG A 53 -14.84 -10.07 -6.45
N GLY A 54 -14.97 -9.58 -7.70
CA GLY A 54 -14.30 -8.35 -8.14
C GLY A 54 -14.66 -7.16 -7.26
N LYS A 55 -15.96 -6.96 -6.97
CA LYS A 55 -16.38 -5.86 -6.07
C LYS A 55 -15.83 -5.99 -4.65
N LEU A 56 -15.68 -7.20 -4.13
CA LEU A 56 -15.05 -7.41 -2.82
C LEU A 56 -13.55 -7.14 -2.85
N GLU A 57 -12.86 -7.58 -3.90
CA GLU A 57 -11.42 -7.32 -4.10
C GLU A 57 -11.17 -5.82 -4.26
N ASP A 58 -11.95 -5.13 -5.10
CA ASP A 58 -11.90 -3.67 -5.27
C ASP A 58 -12.18 -2.93 -3.95
N GLY A 59 -13.20 -3.36 -3.21
CA GLY A 59 -13.54 -2.79 -1.90
C GLY A 59 -12.44 -2.98 -0.86
N LEU A 60 -11.82 -4.15 -0.80
CA LEU A 60 -10.68 -4.41 0.07
C LEU A 60 -9.46 -3.59 -0.34
N GLN A 61 -9.19 -3.48 -1.63
CA GLN A 61 -8.07 -2.69 -2.15
C GLN A 61 -8.29 -1.19 -1.87
N ALA A 62 -9.48 -0.64 -2.14
CA ALA A 62 -9.85 0.73 -1.77
C ALA A 62 -9.79 0.99 -0.26
N ALA A 63 -9.99 -0.06 0.56
CA ALA A 63 -9.89 0.04 2.02
C ALA A 63 -8.46 0.21 2.53
N VAL A 64 -7.43 -0.20 1.79
CA VAL A 64 -6.02 -0.23 2.25
C VAL A 64 -5.07 0.60 1.40
N VAL A 65 -5.44 1.00 0.17
CA VAL A 65 -4.59 1.69 -0.79
C VAL A 65 -5.12 3.10 -1.08
N ASP A 66 -4.21 4.05 -1.32
CA ASP A 66 -4.51 5.37 -1.89
C ASP A 66 -4.62 5.25 -3.41
N GLN A 67 -5.75 5.65 -3.97
CA GLN A 67 -6.10 5.44 -5.39
C GLN A 67 -5.20 6.22 -6.36
N LEU A 68 -4.66 7.37 -5.94
CA LEU A 68 -3.80 8.17 -6.78
C LEU A 68 -2.39 7.60 -6.90
N THR A 69 -1.83 7.17 -5.77
CA THR A 69 -0.41 6.82 -5.68
C THR A 69 -0.14 5.31 -5.69
N GLY A 70 -1.16 4.48 -5.45
CA GLY A 70 -1.01 3.04 -5.29
C GLY A 70 -0.24 2.63 -4.02
N LEU A 71 0.10 3.57 -3.15
CA LEU A 71 0.69 3.31 -1.84
C LEU A 71 -0.40 2.90 -0.84
N TYR A 72 -0.01 2.37 0.30
CA TYR A 72 -0.96 2.17 1.38
C TYR A 72 -1.56 3.50 1.86
N ASN A 73 -2.79 3.46 2.37
CA ASN A 73 -3.44 4.63 2.95
C ASN A 73 -3.11 4.78 4.45
N ARG A 74 -3.47 5.93 5.02
CA ARG A 74 -3.24 6.25 6.44
C ARG A 74 -3.78 5.19 7.39
N ARG A 75 -4.98 4.65 7.13
CA ARG A 75 -5.62 3.67 8.01
C ARG A 75 -4.82 2.37 8.09
N TYR A 76 -4.38 1.86 6.95
CA TYR A 76 -3.53 0.69 6.90
C TYR A 76 -2.18 0.93 7.59
N ALA A 77 -1.55 2.08 7.32
CA ALA A 77 -0.26 2.45 7.90
C ALA A 77 -0.28 2.42 9.44
N LEU A 78 -1.29 3.01 10.08
CA LEU A 78 -1.40 3.01 11.54
C LEU A 78 -1.58 1.61 12.13
N SER A 79 -2.35 0.75 11.44
CA SER A 79 -2.53 -0.65 11.84
C SER A 79 -1.25 -1.46 11.69
N TYR A 80 -0.52 -1.24 10.60
CA TYR A 80 0.78 -1.86 10.33
C TYR A 80 1.81 -1.46 11.39
N LEU A 81 1.94 -0.15 11.69
CA LEU A 81 2.85 0.36 12.70
C LEU A 81 2.63 -0.27 14.08
N LYS A 82 1.36 -0.39 14.49
CA LYS A 82 1.02 -1.01 15.77
C LYS A 82 1.56 -2.44 15.87
N ARG A 83 1.42 -3.22 14.81
CA ARG A 83 1.92 -4.59 14.74
C ARG A 83 3.45 -4.61 14.70
N MET A 84 4.07 -3.86 13.80
CA MET A 84 5.53 -3.78 13.64
C MET A 84 6.24 -3.41 14.94
N ILE A 85 5.75 -2.41 15.67
CA ILE A 85 6.33 -1.97 16.94
C ILE A 85 6.22 -3.08 18.00
N ALA A 86 5.08 -3.79 18.05
CA ALA A 86 4.89 -4.89 18.99
C ALA A 86 5.82 -6.07 18.68
N GLU A 87 5.96 -6.43 17.40
CA GLU A 87 6.86 -7.49 16.92
C GLU A 87 8.32 -7.14 17.19
N ALA A 88 8.76 -5.93 16.84
CA ALA A 88 10.11 -5.46 17.11
C ALA A 88 10.45 -5.47 18.61
N HIS A 89 9.52 -5.02 19.45
CA HIS A 89 9.72 -5.06 20.89
C HIS A 89 9.84 -6.50 21.43
N ALA A 90 9.01 -7.42 20.95
CA ALA A 90 9.05 -8.84 21.35
C ALA A 90 10.36 -9.52 20.89
N ALA A 91 10.87 -9.15 19.71
CA ALA A 91 12.11 -9.68 19.15
C ALA A 91 13.39 -8.99 19.67
N GLY A 92 13.27 -7.94 20.49
CA GLY A 92 14.43 -7.14 20.92
C GLY A 92 15.11 -6.39 19.79
N GLN A 93 14.34 -6.02 18.75
CA GLN A 93 14.83 -5.33 17.55
C GLN A 93 14.48 -3.85 17.59
N THR A 94 15.24 -3.05 16.84
CA THR A 94 14.95 -1.63 16.63
C THR A 94 14.12 -1.45 15.37
N CYS A 95 13.06 -0.64 15.43
CA CYS A 95 12.31 -0.23 14.26
C CYS A 95 12.23 1.30 14.18
N ALA A 96 11.89 1.81 13.00
CA ALA A 96 11.79 3.26 12.80
C ALA A 96 10.54 3.64 12.01
N VAL A 97 10.09 4.86 12.27
CA VAL A 97 9.03 5.55 11.54
C VAL A 97 9.60 6.83 10.95
N LEU A 98 9.36 7.04 9.66
CA LEU A 98 9.69 8.27 8.97
C LEU A 98 8.40 8.94 8.52
N VAL A 99 8.33 10.25 8.67
CA VAL A 99 7.31 11.10 8.05
C VAL A 99 8.01 11.99 7.05
N ALA A 100 7.48 12.05 5.85
CA ALA A 100 8.06 12.78 4.74
C ALA A 100 7.00 13.66 4.08
N ASP A 101 7.41 14.81 3.55
CA ASP A 101 6.51 15.78 2.94
C ASP A 101 7.22 16.48 1.78
N LEU A 102 6.52 16.58 0.64
CA LEU A 102 7.04 17.25 -0.55
C LEU A 102 7.18 18.76 -0.31
N ASP A 103 8.37 19.25 -0.51
CA ASP A 103 8.67 20.66 -0.31
C ASP A 103 7.99 21.51 -1.40
N HIS A 104 7.34 22.58 -0.99
CA HIS A 104 6.69 23.54 -1.89
C HIS A 104 5.64 22.93 -2.84
N PHE A 105 5.03 21.81 -2.48
CA PHE A 105 4.06 21.13 -3.35
C PHE A 105 2.85 22.00 -3.72
N LYS A 106 2.42 22.88 -2.80
CA LYS A 106 1.39 23.88 -3.11
C LYS A 106 1.80 24.76 -4.29
N SER A 107 3.06 25.18 -4.38
CA SER A 107 3.54 25.98 -5.51
C SER A 107 3.47 25.24 -6.84
N VAL A 108 3.69 23.93 -6.83
CA VAL A 108 3.49 23.08 -8.04
C VAL A 108 2.03 23.13 -8.49
N ASN A 109 1.08 22.97 -7.57
CA ASN A 109 -0.35 23.05 -7.87
C ASN A 109 -0.76 24.45 -8.36
N ASP A 110 -0.28 25.48 -7.69
CA ASP A 110 -0.62 26.88 -8.03
C ASP A 110 -0.07 27.29 -9.41
N THR A 111 1.09 26.72 -9.80
CA THR A 111 1.75 27.06 -11.08
C THR A 111 1.28 26.21 -12.25
N HIS A 112 1.10 24.88 -12.02
CA HIS A 112 0.86 23.90 -13.09
C HIS A 112 -0.51 23.23 -13.00
N GLY A 113 -1.31 23.57 -11.99
CA GLY A 113 -2.63 22.99 -11.75
C GLY A 113 -2.59 21.65 -11.01
N HIS A 114 -3.74 21.24 -10.46
CA HIS A 114 -3.86 20.02 -9.66
C HIS A 114 -3.53 18.73 -10.42
N ALA A 115 -3.83 18.66 -11.72
CA ALA A 115 -3.49 17.49 -12.54
C ALA A 115 -1.97 17.25 -12.64
N ALA A 116 -1.19 18.34 -12.68
CA ALA A 116 0.27 18.26 -12.62
C ALA A 116 0.75 17.82 -11.24
N GLY A 117 0.14 18.33 -10.17
CA GLY A 117 0.41 17.88 -8.80
C GLY A 117 0.12 16.39 -8.61
N ASP A 118 -1.00 15.90 -9.12
CA ASP A 118 -1.35 14.46 -9.10
C ASP A 118 -0.30 13.62 -9.84
N THR A 119 0.17 14.10 -10.99
CA THR A 119 1.25 13.45 -11.75
C THR A 119 2.55 13.41 -10.94
N VAL A 120 2.92 14.51 -10.27
CA VAL A 120 4.10 14.56 -9.39
C VAL A 120 3.97 13.58 -8.24
N LEU A 121 2.83 13.54 -7.56
CA LEU A 121 2.57 12.59 -6.46
C LEU A 121 2.71 11.14 -6.91
N ALA A 122 2.11 10.78 -8.05
CA ALA A 122 2.19 9.41 -8.58
C ALA A 122 3.64 9.01 -8.91
N HIS A 123 4.40 9.86 -9.59
CA HIS A 123 5.79 9.59 -9.97
C HIS A 123 6.72 9.50 -8.75
N VAL A 124 6.60 10.43 -7.80
CA VAL A 124 7.39 10.43 -6.57
C VAL A 124 7.09 9.18 -5.75
N SER A 125 5.83 8.83 -5.61
CA SER A 125 5.39 7.63 -4.88
C SER A 125 5.98 6.34 -5.47
N ALA A 126 5.92 6.19 -6.78
CA ALA A 126 6.49 5.02 -7.46
C ALA A 126 8.01 4.92 -7.26
N ARG A 127 8.73 6.05 -7.34
CA ARG A 127 10.19 6.11 -7.10
C ARG A 127 10.56 5.78 -5.67
N MET A 128 9.87 6.38 -4.70
CA MET A 128 10.11 6.11 -3.29
C MET A 128 9.87 4.64 -2.96
N ARG A 129 8.79 4.07 -3.48
CA ARG A 129 8.49 2.64 -3.29
C ARG A 129 9.58 1.74 -3.86
N ALA A 130 10.08 2.05 -5.06
CA ALA A 130 11.16 1.29 -5.72
C ALA A 130 12.52 1.40 -5.01
N ALA A 131 12.75 2.51 -4.28
CA ALA A 131 14.00 2.78 -3.57
C ALA A 131 14.02 2.24 -2.13
N LEU A 132 12.90 1.76 -1.62
CA LEU A 132 12.79 1.23 -0.26
C LEU A 132 13.17 -0.26 -0.19
N PRO A 133 13.74 -0.72 0.94
CA PRO A 133 13.89 -2.15 1.23
C PRO A 133 12.56 -2.92 1.12
N ALA A 134 12.63 -4.19 0.72
CA ALA A 134 11.44 -5.00 0.41
C ALA A 134 10.50 -5.23 1.61
N ASP A 135 11.04 -5.24 2.82
CA ASP A 135 10.32 -5.41 4.08
C ASP A 135 9.73 -4.10 4.65
N SER A 136 10.03 -2.98 4.00
CA SER A 136 9.54 -1.67 4.39
C SER A 136 8.09 -1.45 3.95
N MET A 137 7.35 -0.65 4.71
CA MET A 137 6.02 -0.19 4.33
C MET A 137 6.08 1.31 4.02
N ILE A 138 5.41 1.73 2.94
CA ILE A 138 5.18 3.13 2.61
C ILE A 138 3.70 3.40 2.37
N ALA A 139 3.21 4.52 2.91
CA ALA A 139 1.83 4.96 2.81
C ALA A 139 1.75 6.46 2.53
N ARG A 140 0.70 6.87 1.84
CA ARG A 140 0.28 8.28 1.78
C ARG A 140 -0.68 8.57 2.90
N ILE A 141 -0.38 9.54 3.75
CA ILE A 141 -1.15 9.85 4.96
C ILE A 141 -1.87 11.20 4.91
N GLY A 142 -1.52 12.04 3.97
CA GLY A 142 -2.09 13.37 3.73
C GLY A 142 -2.01 13.74 2.26
N GLY A 143 -2.20 15.01 1.93
CA GLY A 143 -2.12 15.52 0.55
C GLY A 143 -0.76 15.23 -0.09
N GLU A 144 0.29 15.70 0.52
CA GLU A 144 1.69 15.57 0.07
C GLU A 144 2.56 14.85 1.11
N GLU A 145 1.92 14.22 2.10
CA GLU A 145 2.58 13.59 3.24
C GLU A 145 2.63 12.07 3.11
N PHE A 146 3.78 11.51 3.42
CA PHE A 146 4.05 10.08 3.38
C PHE A 146 4.54 9.57 4.74
N LEU A 147 4.21 8.33 5.04
CA LEU A 147 4.70 7.62 6.20
C LEU A 147 5.41 6.36 5.75
N ILE A 148 6.65 6.16 6.26
CA ILE A 148 7.46 4.99 5.99
C ILE A 148 7.74 4.26 7.30
N ALA A 149 7.61 2.95 7.29
CA ALA A 149 7.96 2.09 8.40
C ALA A 149 9.12 1.18 8.01
N LEU A 150 10.15 1.17 8.83
CA LEU A 150 11.35 0.36 8.66
C LEU A 150 11.44 -0.64 9.83
N PRO A 151 11.12 -1.91 9.62
CA PRO A 151 11.38 -2.94 10.61
C PRO A 151 12.89 -3.23 10.68
N ASP A 152 13.35 -3.80 11.76
CA ASP A 152 14.72 -4.29 11.99
C ASP A 152 15.83 -3.39 11.41
N THR A 153 15.90 -2.16 11.91
CA THR A 153 16.82 -1.15 11.38
C THR A 153 17.68 -0.52 12.47
N SER A 154 18.80 0.04 12.08
CA SER A 154 19.68 0.83 12.95
C SER A 154 19.58 2.33 12.67
N LEU A 155 20.13 3.17 13.55
CA LEU A 155 20.20 4.61 13.31
C LEU A 155 20.92 4.95 11.99
N SER A 156 22.01 4.25 11.68
CA SER A 156 22.72 4.42 10.40
C SER A 156 21.89 3.96 9.21
N GLY A 157 21.16 2.85 9.36
CA GLY A 157 20.22 2.34 8.35
C GLY A 157 19.10 3.34 8.04
N VAL A 158 18.46 3.89 9.09
CA VAL A 158 17.45 4.93 8.95
C VAL A 158 17.97 6.15 8.19
N ARG A 159 19.14 6.65 8.56
CA ARG A 159 19.76 7.80 7.87
C ARG A 159 20.06 7.49 6.41
N HIS A 160 20.59 6.31 6.13
CA HIS A 160 20.90 5.87 4.77
C HIS A 160 19.65 5.80 3.90
N VAL A 161 18.60 5.13 4.38
CA VAL A 161 17.33 5.00 3.66
C VAL A 161 16.68 6.38 3.44
N ALA A 162 16.61 7.20 4.49
CA ALA A 162 16.00 8.52 4.38
C ALA A 162 16.75 9.44 3.41
N ASP A 163 18.09 9.47 3.45
CA ASP A 163 18.88 10.27 2.52
C ASP A 163 18.84 9.71 1.09
N HIS A 164 18.75 8.40 0.92
CA HIS A 164 18.53 7.79 -0.38
C HIS A 164 17.18 8.21 -0.98
N LEU A 165 16.09 8.13 -0.23
CA LEU A 165 14.76 8.60 -0.65
C LEU A 165 14.78 10.08 -1.05
N ARG A 166 15.39 10.92 -0.24
CA ARG A 166 15.53 12.35 -0.52
C ARG A 166 16.24 12.60 -1.86
N ARG A 167 17.38 11.92 -2.10
CA ARG A 167 18.12 12.03 -3.36
C ARG A 167 17.33 11.53 -4.56
N VAL A 168 16.67 10.39 -4.46
CA VAL A 168 15.85 9.81 -5.54
C VAL A 168 14.72 10.77 -5.97
N VAL A 169 14.13 11.49 -5.01
CA VAL A 169 13.11 12.50 -5.31
C VAL A 169 13.74 13.73 -5.97
N ARG A 170 14.80 14.30 -5.39
CA ARG A 170 15.46 15.53 -5.85
C ARG A 170 16.10 15.38 -7.23
N ASP A 171 16.82 14.29 -7.46
CA ASP A 171 17.74 14.17 -8.61
C ASP A 171 17.00 13.84 -9.91
N THR A 172 15.72 13.45 -9.83
CA THR A 172 14.93 13.04 -10.99
C THR A 172 13.71 13.94 -11.19
N ALA A 173 13.72 14.75 -12.23
CA ALA A 173 12.58 15.57 -12.60
C ALA A 173 11.35 14.73 -13.02
N VAL A 174 10.16 15.25 -12.83
CA VAL A 174 8.89 14.63 -13.22
C VAL A 174 8.41 15.25 -14.52
N PRO A 175 8.21 14.47 -15.61
CA PRO A 175 7.63 14.99 -16.83
C PRO A 175 6.17 15.33 -16.61
N LEU A 176 5.72 16.50 -17.08
CA LEU A 176 4.32 16.92 -17.03
C LEU A 176 3.59 16.61 -18.33
N PRO A 177 2.32 16.17 -18.26
CA PRO A 177 1.51 15.90 -19.45
C PRO A 177 1.21 17.14 -20.29
N SER A 178 1.20 18.33 -19.66
CA SER A 178 0.91 19.63 -20.29
C SER A 178 1.97 20.10 -21.30
N GLY A 179 3.14 19.47 -21.31
CA GLY A 179 4.25 19.92 -22.16
C GLY A 179 5.04 21.11 -21.60
N ASP A 180 4.73 21.60 -20.41
CA ASP A 180 5.41 22.73 -19.74
C ASP A 180 6.84 22.42 -19.28
N GLY A 181 7.36 21.28 -19.68
CA GLY A 181 8.65 20.77 -19.25
C GLY A 181 8.62 19.99 -17.93
N PRO A 182 9.75 19.39 -17.55
CA PRO A 182 9.81 18.57 -16.33
C PRO A 182 9.91 19.44 -15.08
N VAL A 183 9.18 19.07 -14.03
CA VAL A 183 9.21 19.72 -12.71
C VAL A 183 10.16 18.99 -11.76
N ARG A 184 10.99 19.74 -11.04
CA ARG A 184 11.81 19.21 -9.94
C ARG A 184 11.14 19.53 -8.61
N VAL A 185 11.08 18.54 -7.75
CA VAL A 185 10.60 18.68 -6.36
C VAL A 185 11.63 18.12 -5.40
N THR A 186 11.61 18.58 -4.18
CA THR A 186 12.38 18.00 -3.08
C THR A 186 11.45 17.47 -1.99
N ILE A 187 12.01 16.73 -1.05
CA ILE A 187 11.27 16.15 0.06
C ILE A 187 12.04 16.35 1.34
N SER A 188 11.35 16.78 2.38
CA SER A 188 11.87 16.83 3.74
C SER A 188 11.42 15.59 4.50
N ILE A 189 12.30 15.03 5.33
CA ILE A 189 12.04 13.79 6.05
C ILE A 189 12.39 13.96 7.51
N GLY A 190 11.45 13.57 8.39
CA GLY A 190 11.70 13.42 9.82
C GLY A 190 11.61 11.95 10.22
N ALA A 191 12.51 11.49 11.06
CA ALA A 191 12.53 10.09 11.50
C ALA A 191 12.58 9.98 13.02
N ALA A 192 11.97 8.91 13.55
CA ALA A 192 12.03 8.50 14.95
C ALA A 192 12.26 6.99 15.05
N LEU A 193 13.05 6.58 16.06
CA LEU A 193 13.38 5.19 16.31
C LEU A 193 12.73 4.71 17.60
N ALA A 194 12.26 3.48 17.60
CA ALA A 194 11.92 2.69 18.77
C ALA A 194 12.98 1.60 18.95
N THR A 195 13.71 1.66 20.05
CA THR A 195 14.74 0.68 20.42
C THR A 195 14.19 -0.32 21.43
N PRO A 196 14.78 -1.50 21.61
CA PRO A 196 14.37 -2.47 22.64
C PRO A 196 14.34 -1.89 24.06
N THR A 197 15.20 -0.91 24.35
CA THR A 197 15.28 -0.23 25.64
C THR A 197 14.25 0.90 25.80
N THR A 198 13.52 1.25 24.74
CA THR A 198 12.50 2.30 24.81
C THR A 198 11.29 1.76 25.62
N PRO A 199 10.88 2.42 26.73
CA PRO A 199 9.74 1.96 27.51
C PRO A 199 8.47 1.83 26.67
N ARG A 200 7.68 0.76 26.87
CA ARG A 200 6.43 0.48 26.14
C ARG A 200 5.47 1.68 26.10
N ALA A 201 5.37 2.41 27.21
CA ALA A 201 4.54 3.63 27.28
C ALA A 201 5.00 4.75 26.32
N GLN A 202 6.19 4.63 25.76
CA GLN A 202 6.80 5.62 24.84
C GLN A 202 6.92 5.11 23.42
N THR A 203 6.67 3.82 23.18
CA THR A 203 6.61 3.17 21.86
C THR A 203 5.19 3.08 21.31
N ASP A 204 4.25 3.85 21.90
CA ASP A 204 2.93 4.01 21.28
C ASP A 204 3.07 4.65 19.89
N VAL A 205 2.27 4.15 18.94
CA VAL A 205 2.27 4.60 17.53
C VAL A 205 2.14 6.12 17.43
N GLY A 206 1.19 6.69 18.18
CA GLY A 206 0.95 8.14 18.16
C GLY A 206 2.17 8.94 18.62
N LYS A 207 2.88 8.48 19.64
CA LYS A 207 4.07 9.15 20.15
C LYS A 207 5.25 9.02 19.18
N LEU A 208 5.43 7.87 18.56
CA LEU A 208 6.52 7.67 17.61
C LEU A 208 6.30 8.49 16.32
N VAL A 209 5.08 8.52 15.82
CA VAL A 209 4.71 9.39 14.70
C VAL A 209 4.90 10.87 15.07
N ALA A 210 4.43 11.31 16.24
CA ALA A 210 4.62 12.70 16.67
C ALA A 210 6.10 13.11 16.82
N GLN A 211 6.98 12.19 17.19
CA GLN A 211 8.42 12.43 17.22
C GLN A 211 9.00 12.58 15.80
N ALA A 212 8.57 11.75 14.85
CA ALA A 212 8.95 11.87 13.46
C ALA A 212 8.42 13.16 12.83
N ASP A 213 7.18 13.57 13.13
CA ASP A 213 6.61 14.85 12.71
C ASP A 213 7.39 16.04 13.24
N LYS A 214 7.80 15.99 14.51
CA LYS A 214 8.65 17.03 15.09
C LYS A 214 10.01 17.11 14.38
N ALA A 215 10.60 15.98 14.04
CA ALA A 215 11.84 15.94 13.25
C ALA A 215 11.62 16.50 11.84
N LEU A 216 10.50 16.18 11.19
CA LEU A 216 10.11 16.75 9.90
C LEU A 216 9.97 18.27 9.96
N TYR A 217 9.34 18.80 11.01
CA TYR A 217 9.25 20.23 11.23
C TYR A 217 10.65 20.88 11.26
N TRP A 218 11.63 20.28 11.94
CA TRP A 218 13.01 20.78 11.94
C TRP A 218 13.67 20.69 10.56
N SER A 219 13.41 19.63 9.80
CA SER A 219 13.88 19.53 8.41
C SER A 219 13.34 20.66 7.55
N LYS A 220 12.05 20.97 7.65
CA LYS A 220 11.41 22.08 6.93
C LYS A 220 11.94 23.45 7.37
N SER A 221 12.13 23.65 8.67
CA SER A 221 12.66 24.92 9.24
C SER A 221 14.15 25.12 8.93
N GLY A 222 14.91 24.04 8.77
CA GLY A 222 16.35 24.07 8.49
C GLY A 222 16.73 24.28 7.02
N GLY A 223 15.78 24.61 6.16
CA GLY A 223 16.04 24.89 4.73
C GLY A 223 15.44 23.92 3.75
N ARG A 224 14.69 22.91 4.22
CA ARG A 224 14.07 21.84 3.39
C ARG A 224 15.12 20.95 2.71
N ASP A 225 14.66 20.03 1.82
CA ASP A 225 15.53 19.04 1.16
C ASP A 225 16.54 18.40 2.15
N THR A 226 16.06 17.98 3.31
CA THR A 226 16.91 17.50 4.39
C THR A 226 16.26 16.41 5.23
N VAL A 227 17.09 15.65 5.94
CA VAL A 227 16.68 14.57 6.84
C VAL A 227 17.06 14.93 8.28
N THR A 228 16.08 14.90 9.17
CA THR A 228 16.30 15.03 10.61
C THR A 228 15.87 13.74 11.31
N VAL A 229 16.73 13.20 12.15
CA VAL A 229 16.40 12.05 12.99
C VAL A 229 16.25 12.51 14.44
N CYS A 230 15.06 12.31 15.00
CA CYS A 230 14.83 12.55 16.42
C CYS A 230 15.58 11.49 17.24
N MET A 231 16.73 11.87 17.76
CA MET A 231 17.46 11.06 18.73
C MET A 231 16.98 11.47 20.12
N ARG A 232 16.38 10.55 20.85
CA ARG A 232 16.21 10.77 22.28
C ARG A 232 17.58 10.73 22.94
N PRO A 233 17.93 11.70 23.78
CA PRO A 233 19.02 11.47 24.68
C PRO A 233 18.68 10.24 25.53
N ALA A 234 19.62 9.32 25.65
CA ALA A 234 19.59 8.32 26.70
C ALA A 234 19.45 9.09 28.02
N ALA A 235 18.38 8.80 28.77
CA ALA A 235 18.20 9.37 30.11
C ALA A 235 19.23 8.77 31.07
#